data_1e703f270aef8abae1019a95ac2ea44e
#
_entry.id   1e703f270aef8abae1019a95ac2ea44e
#
_cell.length_a   1.000
_cell.length_b   1.000
_cell.length_c   1.000
_cell.angle_alpha   90.00
_cell.angle_beta   90.00
_cell.angle_gamma   90.00
#
_symmetry.space_group_name_H-M   'P 1'
#
loop_
_entity.id
_entity.type
_entity.pdbx_description
1 polymer ?
#
loop_
_entity_poly.entity_id
_entity_poly.type
_entity_poly.pdbx_seq_one_letter_code
_entity_poly.pdbx_strand_id
1 'polypeptide(L)'
;MKPQFDLSQAVNMPHFTIDGTMPSLNEYLAETGRRPQIGGKLKKEYKNMAIQYMRLTEFRYYKVTKPIVIHYVFYEPNKKRDHDNVFAFASKCIQDGLQDAEVISNDGWEQILNFTHDFYLDRENPRIEVYIEEIDDGK
;
A
#
# COMPACT_ATOMS: atom_id res chain seq x y z
N MET A 1 15.01 7.99 -14.60
CA MET A 1 15.19 6.82 -13.72
C MET A 1 14.19 5.75 -14.08
N LYS A 2 14.64 4.52 -14.10
CA LYS A 2 13.77 3.39 -14.42
C LYS A 2 12.87 3.05 -13.25
N PRO A 3 11.55 2.88 -13.44
CA PRO A 3 10.70 2.41 -12.35
C PRO A 3 11.06 0.99 -11.93
N GLN A 4 10.75 0.66 -10.68
CA GLN A 4 10.95 -0.67 -10.13
C GLN A 4 9.94 -1.67 -10.69
N PHE A 5 8.74 -1.21 -10.99
CA PHE A 5 7.64 -2.04 -11.44
C PHE A 5 7.18 -1.60 -12.82
N ASP A 6 7.11 -2.56 -13.74
CA ASP A 6 6.63 -2.31 -15.09
C ASP A 6 5.11 -2.42 -15.12
N LEU A 7 4.43 -1.28 -15.21
CA LEU A 7 2.97 -1.21 -15.22
C LEU A 7 2.36 -1.98 -16.38
N SER A 8 3.09 -2.19 -17.48
CA SER A 8 2.59 -2.98 -18.60
C SER A 8 2.36 -4.44 -18.23
N GLN A 9 3.05 -4.93 -17.20
CA GLN A 9 2.87 -6.30 -16.71
C GLN A 9 1.73 -6.43 -15.70
N ALA A 10 1.13 -5.31 -15.30
CA ALA A 10 0.10 -5.30 -14.26
C ALA A 10 -1.29 -5.67 -14.76
N VAL A 11 -1.49 -5.83 -16.05
CA VAL A 11 -2.82 -6.01 -16.68
C VAL A 11 -3.62 -7.13 -16.04
N ASN A 12 -2.96 -8.23 -15.69
CA ASN A 12 -3.63 -9.40 -15.12
C ASN A 12 -3.36 -9.58 -13.62
N MET A 13 -2.74 -8.60 -12.97
CA MET A 13 -2.49 -8.69 -11.54
C MET A 13 -3.68 -8.18 -10.74
N PRO A 14 -4.05 -8.87 -9.66
CA PRO A 14 -5.01 -8.31 -8.71
C PRO A 14 -4.51 -6.97 -8.18
N HIS A 15 -5.39 -5.99 -8.16
CA HIS A 15 -5.02 -4.66 -7.67
C HIS A 15 -6.21 -3.91 -7.12
N PHE A 16 -5.94 -2.92 -6.28
CA PHE A 16 -6.94 -1.97 -5.83
C PHE A 16 -6.31 -0.58 -5.78
N THR A 17 -7.15 0.43 -5.77
CA THR A 17 -6.73 1.81 -5.76
C THR A 17 -7.35 2.54 -4.58
N ILE A 18 -6.52 3.27 -3.85
CA ILE A 18 -6.95 4.15 -2.77
C ILE A 18 -6.88 5.57 -3.30
N ASP A 19 -8.02 6.26 -3.38
CA ASP A 19 -8.07 7.64 -3.85
C ASP A 19 -7.43 8.58 -2.83
N GLY A 20 -6.73 9.59 -3.31
CA GLY A 20 -6.10 10.60 -2.49
C GLY A 20 -4.74 10.16 -1.97
N THR A 21 -4.34 10.74 -0.86
CA THR A 21 -3.05 10.46 -0.22
C THR A 21 -3.26 10.04 1.22
N MET A 22 -2.28 9.32 1.77
CA MET A 22 -2.19 9.06 3.20
C MET A 22 -1.15 10.00 3.82
N PRO A 23 -1.17 10.20 5.15
CA PRO A 23 -0.10 10.94 5.80
C PRO A 23 1.27 10.32 5.50
N SER A 24 2.29 11.15 5.38
CA SER A 24 3.66 10.66 5.42
C SER A 24 4.02 10.29 6.87
N LEU A 25 5.14 9.57 7.04
CA LEU A 25 5.61 9.24 8.39
C LEU A 25 5.88 10.52 9.20
N ASN A 26 6.49 11.54 8.58
CA ASN A 26 6.77 12.80 9.28
C ASN A 26 5.49 13.50 9.71
N GLU A 27 4.47 13.51 8.86
CA GLU A 27 3.17 14.09 9.22
C GLU A 27 2.51 13.33 10.36
N TYR A 28 2.58 12.00 10.32
CA TYR A 28 2.06 11.15 11.39
C TYR A 28 2.78 11.41 12.72
N LEU A 29 4.12 11.48 12.69
CA LEU A 29 4.92 11.71 13.89
C LEU A 29 4.69 13.11 14.46
N ALA A 30 4.52 14.12 13.61
CA ALA A 30 4.20 15.47 14.05
C ALA A 30 2.85 15.51 14.78
N GLU A 31 1.85 14.83 14.24
CA GLU A 31 0.52 14.78 14.85
C GLU A 31 0.53 14.02 16.17
N THR A 32 1.19 12.86 16.22
CA THR A 32 1.28 12.06 17.45
C THR A 32 2.18 12.70 18.50
N GLY A 33 3.16 13.51 18.07
CA GLY A 33 3.97 14.29 19.01
C GLY A 33 3.16 15.33 19.74
N ARG A 34 2.16 15.92 19.09
CA ARG A 34 1.24 16.88 19.73
C ARG A 34 0.14 16.19 20.52
N ARG A 35 -0.36 15.07 20.03
CA ARG A 35 -1.46 14.32 20.64
C ARG A 35 -1.15 12.83 20.59
N PRO A 36 -0.31 12.33 21.54
CA PRO A 36 0.13 10.93 21.51
C PRO A 36 -1.02 9.92 21.51
N GLN A 37 -2.13 10.26 22.12
CA GLN A 37 -3.27 9.35 22.25
C GLN A 37 -3.96 9.02 20.93
N ILE A 38 -3.69 9.76 19.84
CA ILE A 38 -4.37 9.51 18.57
C ILE A 38 -3.58 8.59 17.63
N GLY A 39 -2.35 8.20 18.00
CA GLY A 39 -1.49 7.43 17.10
C GLY A 39 -2.13 6.14 16.61
N GLY A 40 -2.59 5.32 17.54
CA GLY A 40 -3.26 4.07 17.20
C GLY A 40 -4.56 4.29 16.44
N LYS A 41 -5.29 5.34 16.78
CA LYS A 41 -6.54 5.70 16.10
C LYS A 41 -6.30 6.08 14.65
N LEU A 42 -5.27 6.87 14.37
CA LEU A 42 -4.92 7.24 13.00
C LEU A 42 -4.53 6.05 12.16
N LYS A 43 -3.69 5.17 12.69
CA LYS A 43 -3.31 3.94 11.97
C LYS A 43 -4.53 3.09 11.66
N LYS A 44 -5.42 2.91 12.62
CA LYS A 44 -6.63 2.13 12.44
C LYS A 44 -7.54 2.75 11.37
N GLU A 45 -7.67 4.07 11.39
CA GLU A 45 -8.50 4.80 10.42
C GLU A 45 -8.01 4.57 8.99
N TYR A 46 -6.70 4.72 8.75
CA TYR A 46 -6.14 4.54 7.41
C TYR A 46 -6.08 3.08 6.99
N LYS A 47 -5.87 2.17 7.92
CA LYS A 47 -6.01 0.73 7.66
C LYS A 47 -7.43 0.40 7.20
N ASN A 48 -8.43 0.89 7.91
CA ASN A 48 -9.83 0.63 7.58
C ASN A 48 -10.22 1.27 6.25
N MET A 49 -9.68 2.45 5.95
CA MET A 49 -9.85 3.08 4.64
C MET A 49 -9.33 2.17 3.53
N ALA A 50 -8.12 1.62 3.68
CA ALA A 50 -7.56 0.70 2.70
C ALA A 50 -8.47 -0.52 2.51
N ILE A 51 -8.98 -1.09 3.60
CA ILE A 51 -9.88 -2.25 3.53
C ILE A 51 -11.16 -1.91 2.74
N GLN A 52 -11.70 -0.71 2.94
CA GLN A 52 -12.90 -0.29 2.20
C GLN A 52 -12.64 -0.25 0.69
N TYR A 53 -11.48 0.26 0.27
CA TYR A 53 -11.13 0.27 -1.15
C TYR A 53 -10.88 -1.14 -1.67
N MET A 54 -10.27 -2.03 -0.88
CA MET A 54 -10.14 -3.44 -1.25
C MET A 54 -11.50 -4.07 -1.55
N ARG A 55 -12.50 -3.79 -0.73
CA ARG A 55 -13.84 -4.37 -0.86
C ARG A 55 -14.59 -3.93 -2.12
N LEU A 56 -14.13 -2.87 -2.78
CA LEU A 56 -14.71 -2.42 -4.05
C LEU A 56 -14.18 -3.22 -5.25
N THR A 57 -13.25 -4.12 -5.03
CA THR A 57 -12.58 -4.90 -6.07
C THR A 57 -12.67 -6.38 -5.75
N GLU A 58 -11.99 -7.19 -6.57
CA GLU A 58 -11.88 -8.64 -6.34
C GLU A 58 -11.22 -8.97 -4.98
N PHE A 59 -10.52 -8.02 -4.36
CA PHE A 59 -9.92 -8.21 -3.02
C PHE A 59 -10.96 -8.53 -1.95
N ARG A 60 -12.22 -8.28 -2.22
CA ARG A 60 -13.30 -8.72 -1.35
C ARG A 60 -13.28 -10.23 -1.12
N TYR A 61 -12.85 -11.00 -2.12
CA TYR A 61 -12.82 -12.46 -2.07
C TYR A 61 -11.44 -13.04 -2.31
N TYR A 62 -10.49 -12.22 -2.72
CA TYR A 62 -9.17 -12.67 -3.11
C TYR A 62 -8.35 -13.09 -1.89
N LYS A 63 -7.76 -14.28 -1.96
CA LYS A 63 -6.79 -14.77 -0.97
C LYS A 63 -5.58 -15.29 -1.74
N VAL A 64 -4.40 -14.84 -1.34
CA VAL A 64 -3.17 -15.32 -1.98
C VAL A 64 -2.93 -16.78 -1.57
N THR A 65 -2.40 -17.55 -2.51
CA THR A 65 -2.04 -18.95 -2.28
C THR A 65 -0.55 -19.20 -2.37
N LYS A 66 0.23 -18.20 -2.74
CA LYS A 66 1.67 -18.26 -2.94
C LYS A 66 2.34 -17.06 -2.27
N PRO A 67 3.67 -17.12 -2.07
CA PRO A 67 4.40 -15.91 -1.67
C PRO A 67 4.19 -14.78 -2.68
N ILE A 68 4.25 -13.56 -2.20
CA ILE A 68 3.90 -12.40 -3.04
C ILE A 68 5.00 -11.34 -3.02
N VAL A 69 4.99 -10.52 -4.07
CA VAL A 69 5.63 -9.22 -4.10
C VAL A 69 4.51 -8.18 -4.16
N ILE A 70 4.59 -7.16 -3.34
CA ILE A 70 3.62 -6.08 -3.35
C ILE A 70 4.23 -4.89 -4.09
N HIS A 71 3.53 -4.43 -5.13
CA HIS A 71 3.95 -3.28 -5.92
C HIS A 71 3.09 -2.08 -5.56
N TYR A 72 3.71 -1.06 -4.95
CA TYR A 72 3.04 0.18 -4.60
C TYR A 72 3.35 1.23 -5.66
N VAL A 73 2.33 1.87 -6.18
CA VAL A 73 2.50 2.96 -7.15
C VAL A 73 1.80 4.19 -6.57
N PHE A 74 2.60 5.20 -6.23
CA PHE A 74 2.09 6.42 -5.62
C PHE A 74 1.99 7.51 -6.68
N TYR A 75 0.81 8.11 -6.77
CA TYR A 75 0.58 9.29 -7.60
C TYR A 75 0.38 10.47 -6.65
N GLU A 76 1.43 11.28 -6.50
CA GLU A 76 1.43 12.42 -5.59
C GLU A 76 0.99 13.69 -6.30
N PRO A 77 0.30 14.62 -5.60
CA PRO A 77 -0.16 15.86 -6.25
C PRO A 77 0.97 16.86 -6.49
N ASN A 78 2.11 16.70 -5.82
CA ASN A 78 3.27 17.59 -5.94
C ASN A 78 4.52 16.86 -5.42
N LYS A 79 5.66 17.54 -5.43
CA LYS A 79 6.95 16.96 -5.03
C LYS A 79 7.39 17.34 -3.61
N LYS A 80 6.44 17.71 -2.75
CA LYS A 80 6.79 18.26 -1.42
C LYS A 80 7.22 17.19 -0.42
N ARG A 81 6.72 15.95 -0.54
CA ARG A 81 6.96 14.89 0.45
C ARG A 81 8.00 13.92 -0.08
N ASP A 82 8.91 13.48 0.80
CA ASP A 82 9.94 12.51 0.44
C ASP A 82 9.35 11.11 0.26
N HIS A 83 9.85 10.38 -0.71
CA HIS A 83 9.36 9.07 -1.10
C HIS A 83 9.32 8.07 0.06
N ASP A 84 10.41 7.98 0.82
CA ASP A 84 10.50 7.03 1.93
C ASP A 84 9.49 7.34 3.03
N ASN A 85 9.25 8.60 3.31
CA ASN A 85 8.25 9.02 4.30
C ASN A 85 6.83 8.71 3.86
N VAL A 86 6.52 8.89 2.57
CA VAL A 86 5.21 8.55 2.03
C VAL A 86 5.00 7.03 2.08
N PHE A 87 6.00 6.27 1.65
CA PHE A 87 5.93 4.81 1.64
C PHE A 87 5.78 4.23 3.03
N ALA A 88 6.53 4.73 4.00
CA ALA A 88 6.63 4.09 5.32
C ALA A 88 5.28 3.97 6.04
N PHE A 89 4.50 5.04 6.08
CA PHE A 89 3.20 5.01 6.75
C PHE A 89 2.17 4.23 5.93
N ALA A 90 2.09 4.53 4.64
CA ALA A 90 1.08 3.92 3.76
C ALA A 90 1.26 2.41 3.66
N SER A 91 2.49 1.94 3.48
CA SER A 91 2.76 0.51 3.35
C SER A 91 2.36 -0.25 4.61
N LYS A 92 2.63 0.32 5.78
CA LYS A 92 2.25 -0.32 7.05
C LYS A 92 0.73 -0.45 7.18
N CYS A 93 0.00 0.62 6.89
CA CYS A 93 -1.47 0.60 6.95
C CYS A 93 -2.07 -0.38 5.94
N ILE A 94 -1.52 -0.42 4.73
CA ILE A 94 -2.00 -1.30 3.66
C ILE A 94 -1.71 -2.76 3.99
N GLN A 95 -0.52 -3.09 4.48
CA GLN A 95 -0.19 -4.45 4.86
C GLN A 95 -1.05 -4.94 6.02
N ASP A 96 -1.25 -4.11 7.03
CA ASP A 96 -2.14 -4.44 8.14
C ASP A 96 -3.58 -4.66 7.63
N GLY A 97 -4.00 -3.87 6.65
CA GLY A 97 -5.31 -4.03 6.02
C GLY A 97 -5.44 -5.33 5.24
N LEU A 98 -4.40 -5.70 4.49
CA LEU A 98 -4.38 -6.97 3.75
C LEU A 98 -4.49 -8.17 4.70
N GLN A 99 -3.85 -8.08 5.87
CA GLN A 99 -3.94 -9.11 6.89
C GLN A 99 -5.33 -9.18 7.52
N ASP A 100 -5.87 -8.03 7.94
CA ASP A 100 -7.19 -7.97 8.56
C ASP A 100 -8.28 -8.41 7.59
N ALA A 101 -8.15 -8.11 6.31
CA ALA A 101 -9.08 -8.53 5.27
C ALA A 101 -8.86 -9.98 4.84
N GLU A 102 -7.89 -10.66 5.43
CA GLU A 102 -7.56 -12.06 5.15
C GLU A 102 -7.12 -12.31 3.71
N VAL A 103 -6.60 -11.29 3.03
CA VAL A 103 -5.96 -11.45 1.72
C VAL A 103 -4.65 -12.21 1.87
N ILE A 104 -3.90 -11.86 2.91
CA ILE A 104 -2.67 -12.55 3.30
C ILE A 104 -2.83 -13.07 4.74
N SER A 105 -2.16 -14.17 5.06
CA SER A 105 -2.25 -14.76 6.41
C SER A 105 -1.34 -14.06 7.41
N ASN A 106 -0.16 -13.61 6.95
CA ASN A 106 0.76 -12.82 7.77
C ASN A 106 1.72 -12.06 6.84
N ASP A 107 2.55 -11.20 7.40
CA ASP A 107 3.49 -10.36 6.66
C ASP A 107 4.95 -10.80 6.81
N GLY A 108 5.19 -12.04 7.19
CA GLY A 108 6.54 -12.56 7.36
C GLY A 108 7.29 -12.72 6.04
N TRP A 109 8.58 -13.03 6.15
CA TRP A 109 9.49 -13.17 5.02
C TRP A 109 9.05 -14.23 4.01
N GLU A 110 8.35 -15.26 4.46
CA GLU A 110 7.89 -16.34 3.60
C GLU A 110 6.62 -15.97 2.83
N GLN A 111 5.84 -15.03 3.33
CA GLN A 111 4.63 -14.57 2.67
C GLN A 111 4.87 -13.37 1.77
N ILE A 112 5.62 -12.39 2.25
CA ILE A 112 5.95 -11.20 1.48
C ILE A 112 7.44 -11.23 1.17
N LEU A 113 7.77 -11.52 -0.07
CA LEU A 113 9.16 -11.68 -0.51
C LEU A 113 9.86 -10.34 -0.71
N ASN A 114 9.11 -9.34 -1.17
CA ASN A 114 9.69 -8.04 -1.50
C ASN A 114 8.60 -7.01 -1.75
N PHE A 115 9.02 -5.76 -1.85
CA PHE A 115 8.18 -4.63 -2.23
C PHE A 115 8.83 -3.86 -3.35
N THR A 116 8.02 -3.24 -4.20
CA THR A 116 8.47 -2.13 -5.04
C THR A 116 7.65 -0.90 -4.71
N HIS A 117 8.22 0.28 -4.93
CA HIS A 117 7.51 1.53 -4.72
C HIS A 117 8.00 2.55 -5.75
N ASP A 118 7.09 2.98 -6.59
CA ASP A 118 7.35 3.97 -7.62
C ASP A 118 6.47 5.19 -7.40
N PHE A 119 6.97 6.37 -7.79
CA PHE A 119 6.32 7.64 -7.53
C PHE A 119 6.15 8.42 -8.82
N TYR A 120 4.93 8.91 -9.05
CA TYR A 120 4.57 9.73 -10.19
C TYR A 120 3.83 10.97 -9.70
N LEU A 121 3.75 11.96 -10.55
CA LEU A 121 2.97 13.17 -10.26
C LEU A 121 1.62 13.08 -10.95
N ASP A 122 0.56 13.32 -10.20
CA ASP A 122 -0.78 13.49 -10.78
C ASP A 122 -1.53 14.50 -9.91
N ARG A 123 -1.49 15.74 -10.32
CA ARG A 123 -2.07 16.84 -9.55
C ARG A 123 -3.58 16.70 -9.40
N GLU A 124 -4.24 16.17 -10.42
CA GLU A 124 -5.70 16.13 -10.48
C GLU A 124 -6.29 14.87 -9.85
N ASN A 125 -5.53 13.79 -9.84
CA ASN A 125 -6.03 12.51 -9.34
C ASN A 125 -4.95 11.77 -8.54
N PRO A 126 -4.52 12.34 -7.40
CA PRO A 126 -3.57 11.64 -6.53
C PRO A 126 -4.21 10.37 -6.00
N ARG A 127 -3.40 9.31 -5.91
CA ARG A 127 -3.90 8.00 -5.51
C ARG A 127 -2.74 7.06 -5.20
N ILE A 128 -3.09 5.93 -4.57
CA ILE A 128 -2.15 4.83 -4.34
C ILE A 128 -2.73 3.61 -5.04
N GLU A 129 -1.98 3.03 -5.98
CA GLU A 129 -2.35 1.77 -6.61
C GLU A 129 -1.51 0.66 -6.01
N VAL A 130 -2.13 -0.45 -5.67
CA VAL A 130 -1.46 -1.58 -5.05
C VAL A 130 -1.71 -2.81 -5.91
N TYR A 131 -0.63 -3.42 -6.38
CA TYR A 131 -0.67 -4.62 -7.22
C TYR A 131 -0.04 -5.78 -6.46
N ILE A 132 -0.67 -6.94 -6.53
CA ILE A 132 -0.16 -8.16 -5.88
C ILE A 132 0.31 -9.12 -6.96
N GLU A 133 1.57 -9.49 -6.88
CA GLU A 133 2.16 -10.50 -7.76
C GLU A 133 2.44 -11.75 -6.95
N GLU A 134 1.75 -12.85 -7.27
CA GLU A 134 2.03 -14.14 -6.65
C GLU A 134 3.22 -14.76 -7.36
N ILE A 135 4.20 -15.20 -6.56
CA ILE A 135 5.47 -15.70 -7.10
C ILE A 135 5.47 -17.21 -6.97
N ASP A 136 5.68 -17.87 -8.11
CA ASP A 136 5.94 -19.29 -8.10
C ASP A 136 7.28 -19.54 -7.44
N ASP A 137 7.35 -20.47 -6.51
CA ASP A 137 8.58 -20.70 -5.74
C ASP A 137 9.63 -21.52 -6.52
N GLY A 138 9.37 -21.78 -7.79
CA GLY A 138 10.31 -22.47 -8.65
C GLY A 138 10.38 -23.98 -8.46
N LYS A 139 9.40 -24.52 -7.82
CA LYS A 139 9.37 -25.97 -7.53
C LYS A 139 8.24 -26.66 -8.21
#